data_10b42f118ba14faad44172dd378d25f8
#
_entry.id   10b42f118ba14faad44172dd378d25f8
#
_cell.length_a   1.000
_cell.length_b   1.000
_cell.length_c   1.000
_cell.angle_alpha   90.00
_cell.angle_beta   90.00
_cell.angle_gamma   90.00
#
_symmetry.space_group_name_H-M   'P 1'
#
loop_
_entity.id
_entity.type
_entity.pdbx_description
1 polymer ?
#
loop_
_entity_poly.entity_id
_entity_poly.type
_entity_poly.pdbx_seq_one_letter_code
_entity_poly.pdbx_strand_id
1 'polypeptide(L)'
;MRAKHLIPAVLTTSLLFISLQASSHGYVDYPKARQQICKDDGGYWWPADGSGVPNAACRAAYQESGGYMLTQHHEFSANVADYRNMAAVQNVVSDGSLCAAGDSRKSGIDIPSAHWQRTTIDLAQSSELTLRFRATTPHNPSFWQIYLSKPGFDIASEPLSWNQLQLIHQQSDVPADAGYYTLQVPLPTDRNGPAVLYTRWQRVDVVGEGFYNCSDIELVNGNSDTPPPLWFDKGAYVNLQTPAEVGGYAQLRLFDSNGQELIDESWQITTSNIANALWATELAAQVNTQYSNLLQIGRLNGDNVEFSSDIAANRAYVRDNNHFYNLDLRPAADDGGGDDGGPDNGNSPPGNCPGYDLSQINTYPNWPQLDWQGQPSHAAASDKLIYQNALYQANWWTQSIPGSDSSWTELCSW
;
A
#
# COMPACT_ATOMS: atom_id res chain seq x y z
N MET A 1 22.07 -66.78 -48.51
CA MET A 1 21.43 -65.46 -48.48
C MET A 1 20.91 -65.21 -47.06
N ARG A 2 21.56 -64.34 -46.28
CA ARG A 2 21.12 -64.00 -44.90
C ARG A 2 20.41 -62.64 -44.93
N ALA A 3 19.12 -62.59 -44.60
CA ALA A 3 18.35 -61.36 -44.49
C ALA A 3 18.69 -60.70 -43.19
N LYS A 4 19.11 -59.39 -43.25
CA LYS A 4 19.32 -58.56 -42.09
C LYS A 4 18.00 -57.84 -41.79
N HIS A 5 17.42 -58.10 -40.61
CA HIS A 5 16.30 -57.31 -40.07
C HIS A 5 16.81 -56.04 -39.45
N LEU A 6 16.41 -54.91 -40.02
CA LEU A 6 16.57 -53.59 -39.44
C LEU A 6 15.39 -53.32 -38.51
N ILE A 7 15.68 -53.12 -37.23
CA ILE A 7 14.69 -52.68 -36.22
C ILE A 7 14.71 -51.14 -36.22
N PRO A 8 13.57 -50.45 -36.46
CA PRO A 8 13.53 -49.01 -36.33
C PRO A 8 13.53 -48.59 -34.84
N ALA A 9 14.49 -47.76 -34.46
CA ALA A 9 14.50 -47.13 -33.18
C ALA A 9 13.43 -46.03 -33.13
N VAL A 10 12.41 -46.25 -32.30
CA VAL A 10 11.41 -45.21 -31.98
C VAL A 10 11.99 -44.27 -30.96
N LEU A 11 12.33 -43.06 -31.38
CA LEU A 11 12.72 -41.96 -30.49
C LEU A 11 11.46 -41.43 -29.82
N THR A 12 11.23 -41.77 -28.55
CA THR A 12 10.19 -41.16 -27.71
C THR A 12 10.70 -39.82 -27.22
N THR A 13 10.24 -38.73 -27.81
CA THR A 13 10.47 -37.37 -27.31
C THR A 13 9.58 -37.13 -26.09
N SER A 14 10.16 -37.21 -24.89
CA SER A 14 9.49 -36.78 -23.66
C SER A 14 9.38 -35.26 -23.66
N LEU A 15 8.19 -34.71 -23.91
CA LEU A 15 7.89 -33.33 -23.64
C LEU A 15 7.87 -33.11 -22.11
N LEU A 16 8.91 -32.52 -21.59
CA LEU A 16 8.85 -31.91 -20.23
C LEU A 16 7.88 -30.73 -20.28
N PHE A 17 6.68 -30.91 -19.75
CA PHE A 17 5.82 -29.79 -19.39
C PHE A 17 6.44 -29.09 -18.17
N ILE A 18 7.18 -28.00 -18.40
CA ILE A 18 7.53 -27.08 -17.35
C ILE A 18 6.23 -26.33 -17.04
N SER A 19 5.54 -26.73 -15.98
CA SER A 19 4.45 -25.94 -15.42
C SER A 19 5.06 -24.66 -14.85
N LEU A 20 4.90 -23.56 -15.59
CA LEU A 20 5.08 -22.23 -15.04
C LEU A 20 4.09 -22.10 -13.88
N GLN A 21 4.60 -22.12 -12.66
CA GLN A 21 3.78 -21.78 -11.48
C GLN A 21 3.39 -20.32 -11.63
N ALA A 22 2.16 -20.06 -12.04
CA ALA A 22 1.60 -18.71 -11.99
C ALA A 22 1.46 -18.33 -10.51
N SER A 23 2.34 -17.47 -10.03
CA SER A 23 2.23 -16.87 -8.71
C SER A 23 1.09 -15.84 -8.75
N SER A 24 0.07 -16.01 -7.89
CA SER A 24 -0.96 -15.01 -7.72
C SER A 24 -0.54 -14.07 -6.59
N HIS A 25 -0.93 -12.81 -6.67
CA HIS A 25 -0.64 -11.83 -5.62
C HIS A 25 -1.79 -10.84 -5.50
N GLY A 26 -2.00 -10.35 -4.30
CA GLY A 26 -2.97 -9.31 -4.05
C GLY A 26 -3.25 -9.07 -2.57
N TYR A 27 -4.06 -8.07 -2.31
CA TYR A 27 -4.46 -7.66 -0.96
C TYR A 27 -5.82 -6.95 -0.99
N VAL A 28 -6.50 -6.92 0.16
CA VAL A 28 -7.73 -6.14 0.32
C VAL A 28 -7.37 -4.64 0.36
N ASP A 29 -7.84 -3.92 -0.66
CA ASP A 29 -7.67 -2.50 -0.85
C ASP A 29 -8.75 -1.70 -0.10
N TYR A 30 -9.99 -2.24 -0.04
CA TYR A 30 -11.06 -1.65 0.73
C TYR A 30 -12.03 -2.71 1.28
N PRO A 31 -12.36 -2.68 2.59
CA PRO A 31 -11.71 -1.90 3.64
C PRO A 31 -10.23 -2.29 3.75
N LYS A 32 -9.34 -1.30 3.87
CA LYS A 32 -7.90 -1.52 3.72
C LYS A 32 -7.36 -2.54 4.73
N ALA A 33 -6.64 -3.55 4.24
CA ALA A 33 -6.03 -4.57 5.08
C ALA A 33 -4.84 -4.02 5.88
N ARG A 34 -4.56 -4.61 7.07
CA ARG A 34 -3.49 -4.18 7.98
C ARG A 34 -2.13 -4.02 7.30
N GLN A 35 -1.71 -5.04 6.52
CA GLN A 35 -0.42 -5.02 5.83
C GLN A 35 -0.33 -3.89 4.81
N GLN A 36 -1.44 -3.52 4.18
CA GLN A 36 -1.48 -2.41 3.23
C GLN A 36 -1.45 -1.06 3.94
N ILE A 37 -2.16 -0.92 5.07
CA ILE A 37 -2.07 0.29 5.92
C ILE A 37 -0.61 0.52 6.34
N CYS A 38 0.02 -0.53 6.88
CA CYS A 38 1.41 -0.43 7.37
C CYS A 38 2.41 -0.18 6.24
N LYS A 39 2.17 -0.73 5.05
CA LYS A 39 2.97 -0.46 3.86
C LYS A 39 2.85 1.00 3.42
N ASP A 40 1.63 1.55 3.38
CA ASP A 40 1.35 2.91 2.93
C ASP A 40 1.87 3.95 3.93
N ASP A 41 1.82 3.67 5.24
CA ASP A 41 2.37 4.55 6.28
C ASP A 41 3.90 4.69 6.16
N GLY A 42 4.58 3.77 5.53
CA GLY A 42 6.03 3.83 5.31
C GLY A 42 6.87 3.71 6.58
N GLY A 43 8.08 4.24 6.56
CA GLY A 43 8.98 4.30 7.73
C GLY A 43 9.64 2.98 8.14
N TYR A 44 9.33 1.88 7.48
CA TYR A 44 9.79 0.54 7.86
C TYR A 44 11.18 0.16 7.32
N TRP A 45 11.76 0.97 6.46
CA TRP A 45 13.12 0.76 5.93
C TRP A 45 14.20 1.40 6.77
N TRP A 46 13.87 2.39 7.61
CA TRP A 46 14.81 3.06 8.47
C TRP A 46 14.10 3.88 9.58
N PRO A 47 14.61 3.85 10.83
CA PRO A 47 15.70 2.99 11.35
C PRO A 47 15.31 1.51 11.40
N ALA A 48 16.32 0.63 11.45
CA ALA A 48 16.12 -0.83 11.44
C ALA A 48 15.37 -1.38 12.67
N ASP A 49 15.22 -0.60 13.73
CA ASP A 49 14.46 -0.93 14.94
C ASP A 49 12.96 -0.67 14.79
N GLY A 50 12.52 -0.14 13.62
CA GLY A 50 11.13 0.17 13.33
C GLY A 50 10.61 1.46 13.96
N SER A 51 11.47 2.25 14.63
CA SER A 51 11.05 3.51 15.27
C SER A 51 10.52 4.56 14.28
N GLY A 52 10.91 4.44 12.99
CA GLY A 52 10.41 5.29 11.90
C GLY A 52 9.00 4.94 11.41
N VAL A 53 8.39 3.82 11.85
CA VAL A 53 7.03 3.46 11.44
C VAL A 53 6.02 4.33 12.19
N PRO A 54 5.19 5.16 11.50
CA PRO A 54 4.34 6.14 12.18
C PRO A 54 3.21 5.51 12.99
N ASN A 55 2.47 4.57 12.40
CA ASN A 55 1.35 3.91 13.06
C ASN A 55 1.83 3.00 14.19
N ALA A 56 1.27 3.15 15.39
CA ALA A 56 1.70 2.42 16.59
C ALA A 56 1.53 0.90 16.48
N ALA A 57 0.41 0.42 15.88
CA ALA A 57 0.20 -1.01 15.66
C ALA A 57 1.18 -1.55 14.61
N CYS A 58 1.38 -0.82 13.51
CA CYS A 58 2.34 -1.18 12.46
C CYS A 58 3.78 -1.21 12.98
N ARG A 59 4.14 -0.27 13.85
CA ARG A 59 5.45 -0.24 14.52
C ARG A 59 5.65 -1.45 15.41
N ALA A 60 4.67 -1.77 16.25
CA ALA A 60 4.72 -2.96 17.10
C ALA A 60 4.80 -4.25 16.26
N ALA A 61 4.03 -4.32 15.18
CA ALA A 61 4.09 -5.43 14.23
C ALA A 61 5.47 -5.58 13.58
N TYR A 62 6.08 -4.45 13.16
CA TYR A 62 7.44 -4.45 12.63
C TYR A 62 8.47 -4.92 13.66
N GLN A 63 8.34 -4.46 14.90
CA GLN A 63 9.25 -4.87 16.00
C GLN A 63 9.12 -6.36 16.33
N GLU A 64 7.94 -6.95 16.15
CA GLU A 64 7.69 -8.39 16.37
C GLU A 64 8.29 -9.26 15.27
N SER A 65 8.10 -8.94 13.98
CA SER A 65 8.46 -9.83 12.87
C SER A 65 9.33 -9.20 11.77
N GLY A 66 9.72 -7.94 11.93
CA GLY A 66 10.54 -7.21 10.96
C GLY A 66 9.79 -6.75 9.72
N GLY A 67 10.53 -6.16 8.76
CA GLY A 67 9.98 -5.52 7.57
C GLY A 67 9.49 -6.47 6.47
N TYR A 68 9.73 -7.78 6.58
CA TYR A 68 9.34 -8.74 5.54
C TYR A 68 7.85 -8.68 5.21
N MET A 69 6.98 -8.57 6.22
CA MET A 69 5.53 -8.46 6.03
C MET A 69 5.12 -7.23 5.21
N LEU A 70 5.92 -6.16 5.17
CA LEU A 70 5.63 -4.91 4.47
C LEU A 70 6.22 -4.91 3.06
N THR A 71 7.38 -5.51 2.87
CA THR A 71 7.97 -5.71 1.54
C THR A 71 7.21 -6.77 0.73
N GLN A 72 6.60 -7.76 1.42
CA GLN A 72 5.75 -8.80 0.83
C GLN A 72 4.27 -8.61 1.16
N HIS A 73 3.80 -7.36 1.21
CA HIS A 73 2.42 -7.00 1.60
C HIS A 73 1.34 -7.59 0.68
N HIS A 74 1.67 -7.92 -0.55
CA HIS A 74 0.77 -8.50 -1.56
C HIS A 74 0.71 -10.04 -1.54
N GLU A 75 1.49 -10.70 -0.67
CA GLU A 75 1.64 -12.16 -0.62
C GLU A 75 1.36 -12.70 0.80
N PHE A 76 0.23 -12.35 1.38
CA PHE A 76 -0.27 -12.98 2.61
C PHE A 76 -1.03 -14.24 2.24
N SER A 77 -0.29 -15.29 1.93
CA SER A 77 -0.82 -16.52 1.34
C SER A 77 -0.27 -17.79 2.00
N ALA A 78 -1.04 -18.87 1.88
CA ALA A 78 -0.63 -20.21 2.27
C ALA A 78 -1.09 -21.25 1.23
N ASN A 79 -0.25 -22.24 0.99
CA ASN A 79 -0.57 -23.37 0.11
C ASN A 79 -1.22 -24.50 0.92
N VAL A 80 -2.46 -24.84 0.60
CA VAL A 80 -3.21 -25.93 1.23
C VAL A 80 -3.79 -26.82 0.14
N ALA A 81 -3.20 -27.99 -0.10
CA ALA A 81 -3.62 -28.88 -1.18
C ALA A 81 -5.11 -29.30 -1.03
N ASP A 82 -5.55 -29.59 0.19
CA ASP A 82 -6.96 -29.89 0.51
C ASP A 82 -7.70 -28.62 1.01
N TYR A 83 -7.64 -27.53 0.22
CA TYR A 83 -8.17 -26.21 0.60
C TYR A 83 -9.71 -26.16 0.77
N ARG A 84 -10.44 -27.19 0.32
CA ARG A 84 -11.90 -27.31 0.54
C ARG A 84 -12.22 -27.87 1.92
N ASN A 85 -11.29 -28.54 2.54
CA ASN A 85 -11.38 -29.06 3.91
C ASN A 85 -10.88 -28.00 4.90
N MET A 86 -11.81 -27.37 5.63
CA MET A 86 -11.45 -26.31 6.57
C MET A 86 -10.50 -26.78 7.68
N ALA A 87 -10.54 -28.06 8.08
CA ALA A 87 -9.58 -28.56 9.07
C ALA A 87 -8.14 -28.57 8.51
N ALA A 88 -7.96 -28.88 7.22
CA ALA A 88 -6.65 -28.77 6.57
C ALA A 88 -6.18 -27.31 6.48
N VAL A 89 -7.09 -26.38 6.20
CA VAL A 89 -6.79 -24.95 6.18
C VAL A 89 -6.37 -24.48 7.56
N GLN A 90 -7.12 -24.83 8.61
CA GLN A 90 -6.85 -24.44 9.99
C GLN A 90 -5.56 -25.04 10.55
N ASN A 91 -5.12 -26.17 10.04
CA ASN A 91 -3.82 -26.76 10.40
C ASN A 91 -2.63 -25.94 9.86
N VAL A 92 -2.78 -25.28 8.71
CA VAL A 92 -1.75 -24.44 8.08
C VAL A 92 -1.87 -22.99 8.54
N VAL A 93 -3.06 -22.44 8.49
CA VAL A 93 -3.39 -21.10 8.98
C VAL A 93 -4.05 -21.26 10.35
N SER A 94 -3.23 -21.48 11.38
CA SER A 94 -3.68 -21.82 12.72
C SER A 94 -4.19 -20.60 13.48
N ASP A 95 -4.95 -20.86 14.56
CA ASP A 95 -5.40 -19.83 15.50
C ASP A 95 -4.23 -18.96 15.96
N GLY A 96 -4.44 -17.64 15.98
CA GLY A 96 -3.42 -16.65 16.32
C GLY A 96 -2.44 -16.30 15.17
N SER A 97 -2.61 -16.91 13.98
CA SER A 97 -1.79 -16.62 12.81
C SER A 97 -2.62 -16.32 11.54
N LEU A 98 -3.90 -15.96 11.75
CA LEU A 98 -4.86 -15.83 10.66
C LEU A 98 -4.52 -14.70 9.71
N CYS A 99 -4.16 -13.53 10.24
CA CYS A 99 -3.84 -12.34 9.44
C CYS A 99 -2.50 -12.49 8.71
N ALA A 100 -1.55 -13.25 9.28
CA ALA A 100 -0.27 -13.59 8.67
C ALA A 100 -0.34 -14.74 7.66
N ALA A 101 -1.52 -15.34 7.44
CA ALA A 101 -1.68 -16.53 6.60
C ALA A 101 -0.85 -17.75 7.10
N GLY A 102 -0.54 -17.83 8.40
CA GLY A 102 0.30 -18.87 8.98
C GLY A 102 1.81 -18.68 8.79
N ASP A 103 2.26 -17.59 8.16
CA ASP A 103 3.68 -17.30 7.94
C ASP A 103 4.28 -16.56 9.16
N SER A 104 5.13 -17.26 9.93
CA SER A 104 5.79 -16.69 11.12
C SER A 104 6.64 -15.45 10.84
N ARG A 105 7.13 -15.26 9.60
CA ARG A 105 7.87 -14.04 9.20
C ARG A 105 6.98 -12.81 9.11
N LYS A 106 5.67 -13.00 9.19
CA LYS A 106 4.63 -11.95 9.12
C LYS A 106 3.81 -11.89 10.39
N SER A 107 4.20 -12.62 11.47
CA SER A 107 3.41 -12.79 12.71
C SER A 107 3.07 -11.47 13.40
N GLY A 108 3.87 -10.42 13.20
CA GLY A 108 3.56 -9.10 13.74
C GLY A 108 2.20 -8.55 13.33
N ILE A 109 1.64 -8.99 12.18
CA ILE A 109 0.31 -8.52 11.74
C ILE A 109 -0.83 -9.14 12.56
N ASP A 110 -0.56 -10.21 13.33
CA ASP A 110 -1.54 -10.89 14.19
C ASP A 110 -1.55 -10.38 15.62
N ILE A 111 -0.63 -9.50 16.03
CA ILE A 111 -0.54 -9.03 17.42
C ILE A 111 -1.82 -8.33 17.85
N PRO A 112 -2.28 -8.54 19.09
CA PRO A 112 -3.36 -7.77 19.67
C PRO A 112 -2.96 -6.29 19.78
N SER A 113 -3.83 -5.38 19.35
CA SER A 113 -3.59 -3.94 19.47
C SER A 113 -4.88 -3.14 19.36
N ALA A 114 -5.09 -2.20 20.28
CA ALA A 114 -6.14 -1.18 20.16
C ALA A 114 -5.84 -0.13 19.07
N HIS A 115 -4.60 -0.09 18.58
CA HIS A 115 -4.13 0.91 17.63
C HIS A 115 -4.24 0.48 16.16
N TRP A 116 -4.80 -0.71 15.88
CA TRP A 116 -5.10 -1.05 14.48
C TRP A 116 -6.07 -0.03 13.90
N GLN A 117 -5.67 0.57 12.79
CA GLN A 117 -6.49 1.57 12.09
C GLN A 117 -7.73 0.90 11.51
N ARG A 118 -8.91 1.50 11.78
CA ARG A 118 -10.20 0.98 11.37
C ARG A 118 -10.79 1.77 10.22
N THR A 119 -11.45 1.08 9.30
CA THR A 119 -12.33 1.70 8.31
C THR A 119 -13.74 1.78 8.87
N THR A 120 -14.32 2.97 8.98
CA THR A 120 -15.70 3.14 9.43
C THR A 120 -16.68 2.71 8.33
N ILE A 121 -17.65 1.87 8.69
CA ILE A 121 -18.73 1.40 7.83
C ILE A 121 -20.07 1.80 8.45
N ASP A 122 -20.77 2.70 7.78
CA ASP A 122 -22.09 3.20 8.24
C ASP A 122 -23.21 2.29 7.72
N LEU A 123 -23.72 1.42 8.59
CA LEU A 123 -24.81 0.49 8.29
C LEU A 123 -26.16 1.18 8.11
N ALA A 124 -26.31 2.43 8.57
CA ALA A 124 -27.51 3.21 8.30
C ALA A 124 -27.59 3.69 6.85
N GLN A 125 -26.44 3.87 6.20
CA GLN A 125 -26.39 4.24 4.78
C GLN A 125 -26.47 3.02 3.87
N SER A 126 -25.79 1.93 4.22
CA SER A 126 -25.84 0.68 3.47
C SER A 126 -25.51 -0.51 4.34
N SER A 127 -26.32 -1.55 4.29
CA SER A 127 -26.00 -2.86 4.86
C SER A 127 -25.17 -3.73 3.91
N GLU A 128 -24.72 -3.20 2.79
CA GLU A 128 -23.88 -3.88 1.81
C GLU A 128 -22.55 -3.14 1.65
N LEU A 129 -21.45 -3.86 1.85
CA LEU A 129 -20.10 -3.36 1.72
C LEU A 129 -19.54 -3.74 0.35
N THR A 130 -19.07 -2.76 -0.40
CA THR A 130 -18.26 -3.01 -1.61
C THR A 130 -16.82 -3.33 -1.20
N LEU A 131 -16.50 -4.61 -1.07
CA LEU A 131 -15.14 -5.06 -0.82
C LEU A 131 -14.33 -5.02 -2.12
N ARG A 132 -13.17 -4.37 -2.10
CA ARG A 132 -12.23 -4.36 -3.21
C ARG A 132 -10.94 -5.07 -2.83
N PHE A 133 -10.50 -5.97 -3.71
CA PHE A 133 -9.23 -6.66 -3.58
C PHE A 133 -8.35 -6.31 -4.79
N ARG A 134 -7.20 -5.70 -4.55
CA ARG A 134 -6.20 -5.45 -5.57
C ARG A 134 -5.52 -6.75 -5.95
N ALA A 135 -5.72 -7.20 -7.17
CA ALA A 135 -5.03 -8.36 -7.72
C ALA A 135 -3.85 -7.86 -8.57
N THR A 136 -2.65 -7.95 -8.06
CA THR A 136 -1.45 -7.65 -8.85
C THR A 136 -1.17 -8.76 -9.86
N THR A 137 -1.66 -9.98 -9.58
CA THR A 137 -1.70 -11.11 -10.51
C THR A 137 -3.02 -11.85 -10.33
N PRO A 138 -4.06 -11.55 -11.13
CA PRO A 138 -5.37 -12.21 -11.05
C PRO A 138 -5.30 -13.71 -11.35
N HIS A 139 -6.19 -14.49 -10.74
CA HIS A 139 -6.34 -15.93 -11.00
C HIS A 139 -7.80 -16.38 -10.87
N ASN A 140 -8.30 -17.05 -11.89
CA ASN A 140 -9.55 -17.80 -11.92
C ASN A 140 -9.31 -19.17 -12.57
N PRO A 141 -10.02 -20.24 -12.18
CA PRO A 141 -11.11 -20.24 -11.20
C PRO A 141 -10.64 -20.03 -9.76
N SER A 142 -11.47 -19.36 -8.97
CA SER A 142 -11.22 -19.05 -7.57
C SER A 142 -12.52 -18.92 -6.79
N PHE A 143 -12.45 -18.90 -5.46
CA PHE A 143 -13.58 -18.54 -4.61
C PHE A 143 -13.16 -17.64 -3.44
N TRP A 144 -14.13 -16.97 -2.91
CA TRP A 144 -14.02 -16.02 -1.83
C TRP A 144 -14.83 -16.47 -0.63
N GLN A 145 -14.26 -16.30 0.55
CA GLN A 145 -14.96 -16.45 1.83
C GLN A 145 -14.66 -15.22 2.67
N ILE A 146 -15.72 -14.52 3.05
CA ILE A 146 -15.62 -13.31 3.87
C ILE A 146 -16.23 -13.61 5.22
N TYR A 147 -15.44 -13.39 6.25
CA TYR A 147 -15.83 -13.61 7.61
C TYR A 147 -15.83 -12.29 8.37
N LEU A 148 -16.68 -12.20 9.37
CA LEU A 148 -16.70 -11.10 10.32
C LEU A 148 -16.42 -11.67 11.73
N SER A 149 -15.62 -10.97 12.53
CA SER A 149 -15.41 -11.36 13.91
C SER A 149 -16.73 -11.34 14.68
N LYS A 150 -16.95 -12.31 15.56
CA LYS A 150 -18.17 -12.42 16.37
C LYS A 150 -18.31 -11.26 17.36
N PRO A 151 -19.54 -10.93 17.80
CA PRO A 151 -19.75 -9.97 18.88
C PRO A 151 -18.94 -10.33 20.12
N GLY A 152 -18.32 -9.33 20.75
CA GLY A 152 -17.52 -9.51 21.96
C GLY A 152 -16.06 -9.91 21.73
N PHE A 153 -15.63 -10.14 20.49
CA PHE A 153 -14.22 -10.27 20.17
C PHE A 153 -13.51 -8.91 20.32
N ASP A 154 -12.42 -8.90 21.09
CA ASP A 154 -11.60 -7.72 21.33
C ASP A 154 -10.17 -7.91 20.81
N ILE A 155 -9.89 -7.33 19.65
CA ILE A 155 -8.57 -7.40 19.02
C ILE A 155 -7.45 -6.69 19.82
N ALA A 156 -7.80 -5.88 20.79
CA ALA A 156 -6.83 -5.27 21.69
C ALA A 156 -6.28 -6.27 22.73
N SER A 157 -7.02 -7.33 23.01
CA SER A 157 -6.74 -8.27 24.10
C SER A 157 -6.19 -9.62 23.62
N GLU A 158 -6.62 -10.08 22.43
CA GLU A 158 -6.27 -11.42 21.94
C GLU A 158 -6.12 -11.46 20.42
N PRO A 159 -5.25 -12.36 19.88
CA PRO A 159 -5.14 -12.56 18.45
C PRO A 159 -6.37 -13.27 17.89
N LEU A 160 -6.66 -13.07 16.61
CA LEU A 160 -7.82 -13.65 15.94
C LEU A 160 -7.69 -15.17 15.83
N SER A 161 -8.81 -15.90 16.08
CA SER A 161 -8.92 -17.35 15.92
C SER A 161 -10.16 -17.72 15.11
N TRP A 162 -10.17 -18.91 14.51
CA TRP A 162 -11.26 -19.38 13.65
C TRP A 162 -12.61 -19.47 14.37
N ASN A 163 -12.60 -19.83 15.66
CA ASN A 163 -13.83 -19.92 16.45
C ASN A 163 -14.47 -18.56 16.73
N GLN A 164 -13.72 -17.46 16.58
CA GLN A 164 -14.19 -16.09 16.73
C GLN A 164 -14.76 -15.51 15.43
N LEU A 165 -14.66 -16.23 14.33
CA LEU A 165 -15.14 -15.81 13.02
C LEU A 165 -16.52 -16.38 12.69
N GLN A 166 -17.32 -15.59 11.99
CA GLN A 166 -18.58 -15.98 11.37
C GLN A 166 -18.47 -15.74 9.86
N LEU A 167 -18.71 -16.78 9.04
CA LEU A 167 -18.83 -16.62 7.59
C LEU A 167 -20.07 -15.79 7.27
N ILE A 168 -19.90 -14.66 6.61
CA ILE A 168 -20.99 -13.75 6.22
C ILE A 168 -21.24 -13.72 4.71
N HIS A 169 -20.25 -14.06 3.89
CA HIS A 169 -20.38 -14.10 2.43
C HIS A 169 -19.46 -15.14 1.81
N GLN A 170 -19.94 -15.75 0.71
CA GLN A 170 -19.14 -16.63 -0.14
C GLN A 170 -19.54 -16.44 -1.60
N GLN A 171 -18.55 -16.32 -2.48
CA GLN A 171 -18.75 -16.15 -3.92
C GLN A 171 -17.64 -16.84 -4.71
N SER A 172 -17.96 -17.39 -5.89
CA SER A 172 -16.99 -18.02 -6.79
C SER A 172 -16.83 -17.21 -8.06
N ASP A 173 -15.66 -17.36 -8.68
CA ASP A 173 -15.36 -16.91 -10.03
C ASP A 173 -15.68 -15.43 -10.31
N VAL A 174 -15.41 -14.56 -9.31
CA VAL A 174 -15.53 -13.12 -9.46
C VAL A 174 -14.58 -12.68 -10.59
N PRO A 175 -15.05 -11.97 -11.61
CA PRO A 175 -14.16 -11.45 -12.65
C PRO A 175 -13.26 -10.35 -12.10
N ALA A 176 -11.99 -10.36 -12.53
CA ALA A 176 -11.11 -9.23 -12.29
C ALA A 176 -11.34 -8.16 -13.35
N ASP A 177 -11.51 -6.93 -12.93
CA ASP A 177 -11.62 -5.76 -13.80
C ASP A 177 -10.59 -4.71 -13.39
N ALA A 178 -9.82 -4.20 -14.36
CA ALA A 178 -8.75 -3.21 -14.13
C ALA A 178 -7.79 -3.59 -12.97
N GLY A 179 -7.52 -4.89 -12.76
CA GLY A 179 -6.67 -5.39 -11.68
C GLY A 179 -7.33 -5.43 -10.30
N TYR A 180 -8.65 -5.37 -10.23
CA TYR A 180 -9.41 -5.52 -9.00
C TYR A 180 -10.45 -6.63 -9.09
N TYR A 181 -10.65 -7.31 -7.96
CA TYR A 181 -11.88 -8.06 -7.70
C TYR A 181 -12.78 -7.21 -6.82
N THR A 182 -14.06 -7.11 -7.20
CA THR A 182 -15.06 -6.34 -6.45
C THR A 182 -16.19 -7.25 -6.03
N LEU A 183 -16.49 -7.30 -4.72
CA LEU A 183 -17.55 -8.12 -4.14
C LEU A 183 -18.53 -7.23 -3.39
N GLN A 184 -19.83 -7.53 -3.52
CA GLN A 184 -20.86 -6.94 -2.67
C GLN A 184 -21.10 -7.88 -1.48
N VAL A 185 -20.72 -7.43 -0.30
CA VAL A 185 -20.71 -8.24 0.92
C VAL A 185 -21.82 -7.75 1.86
N PRO A 186 -22.88 -8.54 2.09
CA PRO A 186 -23.91 -8.16 3.04
C PRO A 186 -23.33 -8.17 4.46
N LEU A 187 -23.58 -7.10 5.21
CA LEU A 187 -23.18 -6.96 6.60
C LEU A 187 -24.40 -7.15 7.52
N PRO A 188 -24.22 -7.79 8.71
CA PRO A 188 -25.28 -7.89 9.69
C PRO A 188 -25.68 -6.51 10.21
N THR A 189 -26.97 -6.17 10.10
CA THR A 189 -27.49 -4.83 10.45
C THR A 189 -27.69 -4.62 11.97
N ASP A 190 -27.54 -5.66 12.76
CA ASP A 190 -27.59 -5.64 14.23
C ASP A 190 -26.23 -5.43 14.90
N ARG A 191 -25.18 -5.19 14.08
CA ARG A 191 -23.81 -5.02 14.56
C ARG A 191 -23.47 -3.56 14.76
N ASN A 192 -22.69 -3.28 15.79
CA ASN A 192 -22.15 -1.96 16.10
C ASN A 192 -20.78 -2.12 16.80
N GLY A 193 -19.89 -1.14 16.60
CA GLY A 193 -18.56 -1.12 17.19
C GLY A 193 -17.48 -1.86 16.37
N PRO A 194 -16.31 -2.08 17.00
CA PRO A 194 -15.15 -2.64 16.32
C PRO A 194 -15.37 -4.09 15.89
N ALA A 195 -14.83 -4.42 14.74
CA ALA A 195 -14.81 -5.78 14.21
C ALA A 195 -13.61 -5.98 13.27
N VAL A 196 -13.27 -7.25 13.04
CA VAL A 196 -12.31 -7.65 12.01
C VAL A 196 -13.05 -8.30 10.86
N LEU A 197 -12.90 -7.75 9.66
CA LEU A 197 -13.31 -8.38 8.43
C LEU A 197 -12.15 -9.24 7.93
N TYR A 198 -12.35 -10.55 7.89
CA TYR A 198 -11.34 -11.51 7.46
C TYR A 198 -11.69 -12.03 6.08
N THR A 199 -10.82 -11.78 5.10
CA THR A 199 -11.01 -12.14 3.71
C THR A 199 -10.10 -13.29 3.33
N ARG A 200 -10.67 -14.37 2.80
CA ARG A 200 -9.97 -15.47 2.16
C ARG A 200 -10.30 -15.49 0.66
N TRP A 201 -9.28 -15.26 -0.17
CA TRP A 201 -9.33 -15.54 -1.61
C TRP A 201 -8.60 -16.84 -1.89
N GLN A 202 -9.29 -17.83 -2.45
CA GLN A 202 -8.77 -19.18 -2.64
C GLN A 202 -8.72 -19.51 -4.13
N ARG A 203 -7.54 -19.80 -4.64
CA ARG A 203 -7.36 -20.36 -5.98
C ARG A 203 -7.87 -21.79 -6.05
N VAL A 204 -8.45 -22.16 -7.19
CA VAL A 204 -8.91 -23.53 -7.49
C VAL A 204 -7.92 -24.17 -8.45
N ASP A 205 -6.83 -24.68 -7.91
CA ASP A 205 -5.78 -25.41 -8.64
C ASP A 205 -5.08 -26.42 -7.74
N VAL A 206 -4.10 -27.14 -8.29
CA VAL A 206 -3.36 -28.20 -7.59
C VAL A 206 -2.44 -27.67 -6.47
N VAL A 207 -2.05 -26.42 -6.53
CA VAL A 207 -1.20 -25.76 -5.49
C VAL A 207 -2.05 -25.40 -4.27
N GLY A 208 -3.31 -25.00 -4.52
CA GLY A 208 -4.26 -24.66 -3.47
C GLY A 208 -3.86 -23.40 -2.69
N GLU A 209 -3.24 -22.41 -3.36
CA GLU A 209 -2.85 -21.17 -2.72
C GLU A 209 -4.08 -20.37 -2.33
N GLY A 210 -4.17 -20.00 -1.04
CA GLY A 210 -5.18 -19.11 -0.50
C GLY A 210 -4.54 -17.84 0.05
N PHE A 211 -5.18 -16.68 -0.15
CA PHE A 211 -4.76 -15.37 0.35
C PHE A 211 -5.65 -14.96 1.51
N TYR A 212 -5.04 -14.45 2.57
CA TYR A 212 -5.72 -14.18 3.84
C TYR A 212 -5.40 -12.76 4.28
N ASN A 213 -6.45 -11.96 4.54
CA ASN A 213 -6.28 -10.56 4.90
C ASN A 213 -7.21 -10.19 6.06
N CYS A 214 -6.70 -9.42 7.01
CA CYS A 214 -7.47 -8.79 8.07
C CYS A 214 -7.64 -7.31 7.80
N SER A 215 -8.87 -6.84 7.79
CA SER A 215 -9.22 -5.43 7.75
C SER A 215 -9.97 -5.07 9.03
N ASP A 216 -9.42 -4.16 9.82
CA ASP A 216 -10.12 -3.67 11.00
C ASP A 216 -11.17 -2.66 10.57
N ILE A 217 -12.39 -2.81 11.06
CA ILE A 217 -13.53 -1.95 10.73
C ILE A 217 -14.23 -1.48 12.00
N GLU A 218 -14.88 -0.33 11.90
CA GLU A 218 -15.79 0.21 12.89
C GLU A 218 -17.20 0.21 12.28
N LEU A 219 -18.07 -0.67 12.74
CA LEU A 219 -19.45 -0.73 12.31
C LEU A 219 -20.25 0.33 13.07
N VAL A 220 -20.87 1.25 12.35
CA VAL A 220 -21.76 2.26 12.91
C VAL A 220 -23.18 1.96 12.43
N ASN A 221 -24.07 1.66 13.38
CA ASN A 221 -25.48 1.48 13.11
C ASN A 221 -26.22 2.72 13.64
N GLY A 222 -27.03 3.36 12.82
CA GLY A 222 -27.75 4.60 13.16
C GLY A 222 -28.62 4.52 14.43
N ASN A 223 -28.73 3.34 15.06
CA ASN A 223 -29.34 3.13 16.36
C ASN A 223 -28.38 3.21 17.54
N SER A 224 -27.08 3.50 17.30
CA SER A 224 -26.13 3.65 18.40
C SER A 224 -26.15 5.08 18.92
N ASP A 225 -26.14 5.24 20.25
CA ASP A 225 -25.94 6.52 20.92
C ASP A 225 -24.52 7.11 20.70
N THR A 226 -23.66 6.42 19.92
CA THR A 226 -22.33 6.89 19.58
C THR A 226 -22.40 7.61 18.22
N PRO A 227 -22.21 8.91 18.16
CA PRO A 227 -22.12 9.64 16.89
C PRO A 227 -21.02 9.05 16.01
N PRO A 228 -21.17 9.07 14.66
CA PRO A 228 -20.09 8.70 13.76
C PRO A 228 -18.84 9.53 14.09
N PRO A 229 -17.64 8.97 13.91
CA PRO A 229 -16.42 9.70 14.21
C PRO A 229 -16.40 11.03 13.45
N LEU A 230 -16.14 12.10 14.17
CA LEU A 230 -16.11 13.44 13.59
C LEU A 230 -14.99 13.61 12.56
N TRP A 231 -13.96 12.74 12.66
CA TRP A 231 -12.76 12.77 11.86
C TRP A 231 -12.35 11.37 11.39
N PHE A 232 -11.93 11.27 10.13
CA PHE A 232 -11.41 10.06 9.50
C PHE A 232 -9.91 10.20 9.25
N ASP A 233 -9.13 9.27 9.78
CA ASP A 233 -7.67 9.23 9.64
C ASP A 233 -7.24 8.86 8.21
N LYS A 234 -6.37 9.67 7.61
CA LYS A 234 -5.84 9.49 6.24
C LYS A 234 -4.37 9.14 6.18
N GLY A 235 -3.76 8.87 7.32
CA GLY A 235 -2.36 8.49 7.40
C GLY A 235 -1.46 9.57 7.99
N ALA A 236 -0.15 9.34 7.94
CA ALA A 236 0.86 10.26 8.43
C ALA A 236 0.75 11.62 7.72
N TYR A 237 0.90 12.70 8.50
CA TYR A 237 0.91 14.06 7.93
C TYR A 237 2.11 14.28 7.02
N VAL A 238 3.30 13.95 7.49
CA VAL A 238 4.57 14.15 6.77
C VAL A 238 5.34 12.84 6.74
N ASN A 239 5.86 12.50 5.57
CA ASN A 239 6.92 11.50 5.47
C ASN A 239 8.26 12.21 5.67
N LEU A 240 8.82 12.15 6.88
CA LEU A 240 10.10 12.79 7.22
C LEU A 240 11.31 12.16 6.54
N GLN A 241 11.15 11.09 5.78
CA GLN A 241 12.23 10.45 5.02
C GLN A 241 12.45 11.10 3.65
N THR A 242 11.46 11.83 3.15
CA THR A 242 11.65 12.67 1.96
C THR A 242 12.36 13.95 2.41
N PRO A 243 13.59 14.22 1.93
CA PRO A 243 14.32 15.40 2.34
C PRO A 243 13.61 16.66 1.87
N ALA A 244 13.44 17.61 2.78
CA ALA A 244 13.01 18.96 2.46
C ALA A 244 14.23 19.79 2.06
N GLU A 245 14.12 20.61 1.01
CA GLU A 245 15.21 21.43 0.49
C GLU A 245 14.87 22.93 0.57
N VAL A 246 15.87 23.75 0.88
CA VAL A 246 15.70 25.21 0.87
C VAL A 246 15.43 25.70 -0.55
N GLY A 247 14.41 26.52 -0.71
CA GLY A 247 13.92 26.99 -2.01
C GLY A 247 12.80 26.12 -2.59
N GLY A 248 12.66 24.89 -2.13
CA GLY A 248 11.53 24.03 -2.46
C GLY A 248 10.24 24.43 -1.75
N TYR A 249 9.19 23.66 -1.93
CA TYR A 249 7.92 23.85 -1.25
C TYR A 249 7.22 22.53 -0.94
N ALA A 250 6.42 22.54 0.12
CA ALA A 250 5.49 21.48 0.47
C ALA A 250 4.13 21.78 -0.15
N GLN A 251 3.57 20.87 -0.93
CA GLN A 251 2.24 20.99 -1.52
C GLN A 251 1.30 19.99 -0.88
N LEU A 252 0.30 20.52 -0.16
CA LEU A 252 -0.75 19.75 0.49
C LEU A 252 -2.01 19.81 -0.35
N ARG A 253 -2.56 18.64 -0.69
CA ARG A 253 -3.74 18.53 -1.54
C ARG A 253 -4.80 17.63 -0.92
N LEU A 254 -6.06 17.98 -1.09
CA LEU A 254 -7.22 17.18 -0.72
C LEU A 254 -8.16 17.07 -1.91
N PHE A 255 -8.62 15.86 -2.20
CA PHE A 255 -9.55 15.58 -3.29
C PHE A 255 -10.81 14.92 -2.75
N ASP A 256 -11.94 15.15 -3.39
CA ASP A 256 -13.18 14.40 -3.15
C ASP A 256 -13.16 13.01 -3.83
N SER A 257 -14.26 12.26 -3.65
CA SER A 257 -14.44 10.92 -4.24
C SER A 257 -14.48 10.91 -5.79
N ASN A 258 -14.68 12.06 -6.42
CA ASN A 258 -14.72 12.22 -7.88
C ASN A 258 -13.39 12.72 -8.44
N GLY A 259 -12.40 12.94 -7.58
CA GLY A 259 -11.10 13.49 -7.94
C GLY A 259 -11.09 15.02 -8.08
N GLN A 260 -12.17 15.71 -7.66
CA GLN A 260 -12.18 17.17 -7.61
C GLN A 260 -11.28 17.64 -6.47
N GLU A 261 -10.41 18.58 -6.76
CA GLU A 261 -9.52 19.17 -5.76
C GLU A 261 -10.28 20.15 -4.87
N LEU A 262 -10.23 19.90 -3.56
CA LEU A 262 -10.88 20.69 -2.53
C LEU A 262 -9.92 21.63 -1.81
N ILE A 263 -8.64 21.23 -1.72
CA ILE A 263 -7.55 21.99 -1.11
C ILE A 263 -6.31 21.81 -1.99
N ASP A 264 -5.64 22.92 -2.29
CA ASP A 264 -4.30 22.98 -2.86
C ASP A 264 -3.53 24.10 -2.14
N GLU A 265 -2.72 23.71 -1.15
CA GLU A 265 -1.90 24.63 -0.35
C GLU A 265 -0.42 24.35 -0.57
N SER A 266 0.31 25.39 -0.92
CA SER A 266 1.76 25.34 -1.12
C SER A 266 2.47 26.19 -0.05
N TRP A 267 3.48 25.59 0.60
CA TRP A 267 4.27 26.27 1.63
C TRP A 267 5.75 26.25 1.27
N GLN A 268 6.35 27.43 1.15
CA GLN A 268 7.75 27.54 0.76
C GLN A 268 8.68 27.10 1.88
N ILE A 269 9.68 26.29 1.53
CA ILE A 269 10.73 25.83 2.43
C ILE A 269 11.91 26.80 2.31
N THR A 270 12.22 27.46 3.42
CA THR A 270 13.23 28.51 3.50
C THR A 270 14.33 28.13 4.48
N THR A 271 15.44 28.87 4.48
CA THR A 271 16.50 28.73 5.50
C THR A 271 16.00 28.94 6.93
N SER A 272 14.91 29.69 7.12
CA SER A 272 14.35 29.97 8.44
C SER A 272 13.41 28.88 8.96
N ASN A 273 12.78 28.06 8.08
CA ASN A 273 11.80 27.06 8.51
C ASN A 273 12.16 25.62 8.16
N ILE A 274 13.30 25.36 7.52
CA ILE A 274 13.76 23.98 7.24
C ILE A 274 14.20 23.24 8.50
N ALA A 275 14.80 23.96 9.45
CA ALA A 275 15.29 23.35 10.69
C ALA A 275 14.12 22.75 11.50
N ASN A 276 14.30 21.50 11.97
CA ASN A 276 13.29 20.76 12.75
C ASN A 276 11.92 20.64 12.04
N ALA A 277 11.90 20.71 10.72
CA ALA A 277 10.68 20.71 9.91
C ALA A 277 9.66 21.77 10.34
N LEU A 278 10.11 22.97 10.70
CA LEU A 278 9.24 24.07 11.11
C LEU A 278 8.23 24.44 10.02
N TRP A 279 8.60 24.29 8.72
CA TRP A 279 7.69 24.45 7.59
C TRP A 279 6.44 23.57 7.72
N ALA A 280 6.57 22.34 8.25
CA ALA A 280 5.44 21.44 8.45
C ALA A 280 4.51 21.94 9.56
N THR A 281 5.06 22.55 10.62
CA THR A 281 4.27 23.20 11.67
C THR A 281 3.49 24.39 11.12
N GLU A 282 4.15 25.21 10.32
CA GLU A 282 3.56 26.41 9.71
C GLU A 282 2.45 26.03 8.71
N LEU A 283 2.69 25.06 7.83
CA LEU A 283 1.68 24.56 6.88
C LEU A 283 0.48 23.95 7.62
N ALA A 284 0.72 23.13 8.66
CA ALA A 284 -0.37 22.56 9.45
C ALA A 284 -1.20 23.65 10.15
N ALA A 285 -0.57 24.70 10.70
CA ALA A 285 -1.28 25.81 11.30
C ALA A 285 -2.17 26.57 10.31
N GLN A 286 -1.66 26.79 9.08
CA GLN A 286 -2.42 27.38 7.97
C GLN A 286 -3.64 26.54 7.63
N VAL A 287 -3.42 25.25 7.36
CA VAL A 287 -4.47 24.29 6.96
C VAL A 287 -5.53 24.14 8.06
N ASN A 288 -5.11 23.94 9.31
CA ASN A 288 -6.02 23.80 10.45
C ASN A 288 -6.88 25.04 10.69
N THR A 289 -6.39 26.22 10.32
CA THR A 289 -7.14 27.47 10.44
C THR A 289 -8.10 27.64 9.26
N GLN A 290 -7.62 27.46 8.06
CA GLN A 290 -8.34 27.82 6.83
C GLN A 290 -9.37 26.75 6.43
N TYR A 291 -9.05 25.47 6.65
CA TYR A 291 -9.87 24.33 6.19
C TYR A 291 -10.40 23.48 7.36
N SER A 292 -10.63 24.09 8.51
CA SER A 292 -11.03 23.39 9.75
C SER A 292 -12.25 22.47 9.63
N ASN A 293 -13.10 22.68 8.61
CA ASN A 293 -14.29 21.83 8.35
C ASN A 293 -14.03 20.69 7.34
N LEU A 294 -12.86 20.64 6.70
CA LEU A 294 -12.53 19.66 5.68
C LEU A 294 -11.38 18.76 6.11
N LEU A 295 -10.31 19.38 6.63
CA LEU A 295 -9.05 18.71 6.98
C LEU A 295 -8.47 19.33 8.27
N GLN A 296 -7.97 18.48 9.14
CA GLN A 296 -7.19 18.85 10.32
C GLN A 296 -5.93 18.01 10.41
N ILE A 297 -4.82 18.63 10.78
CA ILE A 297 -3.53 17.98 10.97
C ILE A 297 -3.20 17.96 12.46
N GLY A 298 -2.91 16.78 13.01
CA GLY A 298 -2.59 16.66 14.44
C GLY A 298 -2.72 15.22 14.95
N ARG A 299 -2.99 15.10 16.24
CA ARG A 299 -3.35 13.87 16.94
C ARG A 299 -4.81 13.95 17.37
N LEU A 300 -5.56 12.90 17.12
CA LEU A 300 -6.95 12.82 17.57
C LEU A 300 -7.00 12.60 19.09
N ASN A 301 -7.71 13.48 19.78
CA ASN A 301 -7.97 13.41 21.22
C ASN A 301 -9.48 13.59 21.46
N GLY A 302 -10.21 12.48 21.64
CA GLY A 302 -11.67 12.50 21.58
C GLY A 302 -12.14 12.99 20.21
N ASP A 303 -12.95 14.05 20.18
CA ASP A 303 -13.47 14.68 18.96
C ASP A 303 -12.59 15.82 18.41
N ASN A 304 -11.46 16.13 19.07
CA ASN A 304 -10.59 17.21 18.68
C ASN A 304 -9.29 16.69 18.07
N VAL A 305 -8.82 17.40 17.04
CA VAL A 305 -7.49 17.17 16.45
C VAL A 305 -6.55 18.25 16.95
N GLU A 306 -5.50 17.86 17.67
CA GLU A 306 -4.54 18.78 18.30
C GLU A 306 -3.15 18.56 17.68
N PHE A 307 -2.55 19.63 17.17
CA PHE A 307 -1.21 19.55 16.57
C PHE A 307 -0.15 19.25 17.64
N SER A 308 0.68 18.25 17.38
CA SER A 308 1.79 17.86 18.25
C SER A 308 3.10 18.50 17.79
N SER A 309 3.93 18.94 18.74
CA SER A 309 5.30 19.38 18.44
C SER A 309 6.22 18.25 17.94
N ASP A 310 5.88 16.99 18.20
CA ASP A 310 6.45 15.85 17.51
C ASP A 310 5.79 15.73 16.13
N ILE A 311 6.50 16.19 15.11
CA ILE A 311 5.96 16.25 13.73
C ILE A 311 5.54 14.86 13.23
N ALA A 312 6.33 13.82 13.55
CA ALA A 312 6.04 12.46 13.13
C ALA A 312 4.77 11.87 13.76
N ALA A 313 4.32 12.42 14.88
CA ALA A 313 3.11 11.97 15.56
C ALA A 313 1.81 12.56 14.96
N ASN A 314 1.92 13.54 14.07
CA ASN A 314 0.75 14.17 13.46
C ASN A 314 0.25 13.36 12.27
N ARG A 315 -1.07 13.27 12.16
CA ARG A 315 -1.79 12.61 11.07
C ARG A 315 -2.75 13.57 10.39
N ALA A 316 -3.14 13.26 9.19
CA ALA A 316 -4.16 14.00 8.46
C ALA A 316 -5.55 13.41 8.74
N TYR A 317 -6.49 14.24 9.18
CA TYR A 317 -7.87 13.84 9.48
C TYR A 317 -8.85 14.62 8.62
N VAL A 318 -9.77 13.93 7.97
CA VAL A 318 -10.79 14.53 7.10
C VAL A 318 -12.20 14.35 7.66
N ARG A 319 -13.14 15.22 7.25
CA ARG A 319 -14.56 15.13 7.64
C ARG A 319 -15.35 14.10 6.84
N ASP A 320 -14.94 13.82 5.61
CA ASP A 320 -15.56 12.80 4.75
C ASP A 320 -14.55 11.69 4.48
N ASN A 321 -14.91 10.46 4.83
CA ASN A 321 -14.04 9.30 4.63
C ASN A 321 -13.71 9.00 3.16
N ASN A 322 -14.45 9.57 2.22
CA ASN A 322 -14.20 9.41 0.79
C ASN A 322 -13.21 10.44 0.22
N HIS A 323 -12.73 11.38 1.04
CA HIS A 323 -11.71 12.33 0.63
C HIS A 323 -10.32 11.69 0.62
N PHE A 324 -9.47 12.13 -0.29
CA PHE A 324 -8.08 11.67 -0.46
C PHE A 324 -7.11 12.78 -0.15
N TYR A 325 -6.19 12.52 0.78
CA TYR A 325 -5.14 13.44 1.21
C TYR A 325 -3.81 13.09 0.57
N ASN A 326 -3.04 14.10 0.15
CA ASN A 326 -1.66 13.96 -0.29
C ASN A 326 -0.81 15.15 0.16
N LEU A 327 0.46 14.90 0.49
CA LEU A 327 1.48 15.93 0.75
C LEU A 327 2.74 15.57 -0.03
N ASP A 328 3.11 16.44 -0.98
CA ASP A 328 4.31 16.32 -1.79
C ASP A 328 5.35 17.35 -1.39
N LEU A 329 6.62 16.94 -1.29
CA LEU A 329 7.75 17.85 -1.24
C LEU A 329 8.30 18.07 -2.64
N ARG A 330 8.26 19.30 -3.11
CA ARG A 330 8.73 19.72 -4.42
C ARG A 330 10.09 20.40 -4.27
N PRO A 331 11.08 20.10 -5.13
CA PRO A 331 12.36 20.78 -5.11
C PRO A 331 12.23 22.27 -5.41
N ALA A 332 13.26 23.04 -5.11
CA ALA A 332 13.39 24.41 -5.58
C ALA A 332 13.30 24.43 -7.11
N ALA A 333 12.53 25.36 -7.64
CA ALA A 333 12.65 25.65 -9.07
C ALA A 333 14.08 26.15 -9.35
N ASP A 334 14.79 25.55 -10.30
CA ASP A 334 16.06 26.10 -10.76
C ASP A 334 15.79 27.51 -11.31
N ASP A 335 16.32 28.54 -10.63
CA ASP A 335 16.22 29.94 -11.05
C ASP A 335 17.13 30.22 -12.30
N GLY A 336 16.89 29.47 -13.37
CA GLY A 336 17.35 29.82 -14.70
C GLY A 336 16.35 30.76 -15.36
N GLY A 337 16.50 32.06 -15.13
CA GLY A 337 15.55 33.11 -15.55
C GLY A 337 15.12 33.02 -17.01
N GLY A 338 13.79 33.05 -17.26
CA GLY A 338 13.16 33.18 -18.58
C GLY A 338 11.69 32.80 -18.50
N ASP A 339 10.87 33.85 -18.35
CA ASP A 339 9.41 33.87 -18.51
C ASP A 339 9.00 33.21 -19.84
N ASP A 340 8.07 32.19 -19.76
CA ASP A 340 6.99 32.04 -20.76
C ASP A 340 6.11 30.82 -20.39
N GLY A 341 4.82 31.08 -20.16
CA GLY A 341 3.80 30.08 -19.83
C GLY A 341 3.53 29.05 -20.94
N GLY A 342 3.94 27.81 -20.69
CA GLY A 342 3.62 26.61 -21.47
C GLY A 342 3.98 25.38 -20.68
N PRO A 343 3.36 24.20 -20.92
CA PRO A 343 3.70 22.98 -20.20
C PRO A 343 5.17 22.64 -20.48
N ASP A 344 6.00 22.75 -19.45
CA ASP A 344 7.44 22.59 -19.53
C ASP A 344 7.80 21.11 -19.80
N ASN A 345 8.15 20.83 -21.07
CA ASN A 345 8.95 19.69 -21.45
C ASN A 345 10.38 19.98 -21.00
N GLY A 346 10.75 19.52 -19.81
CA GLY A 346 12.07 19.68 -19.23
C GLY A 346 13.20 19.31 -20.19
N ASN A 347 13.75 20.32 -20.85
CA ASN A 347 14.91 20.20 -21.72
C ASN A 347 15.99 21.20 -21.26
N SER A 348 16.60 20.92 -20.10
CA SER A 348 17.91 21.55 -19.82
C SER A 348 18.94 21.01 -20.79
N PRO A 349 19.85 21.83 -21.33
CA PRO A 349 20.86 21.36 -22.28
C PRO A 349 21.72 20.27 -21.59
N PRO A 350 22.00 19.15 -22.27
CA PRO A 350 22.70 18.04 -21.63
C PRO A 350 24.12 18.49 -21.24
N GLY A 351 24.46 18.17 -19.96
CA GLY A 351 25.85 18.23 -19.52
C GLY A 351 26.76 17.36 -20.37
N ASN A 352 28.05 17.46 -20.19
CA ASN A 352 29.01 16.67 -20.95
C ASN A 352 29.29 15.35 -20.24
N CYS A 353 28.73 14.25 -20.74
CA CYS A 353 28.99 12.88 -20.27
C CYS A 353 29.68 12.12 -21.41
N PRO A 354 31.02 11.98 -21.40
CA PRO A 354 31.72 11.36 -22.50
C PRO A 354 31.25 9.95 -22.83
N GLY A 355 30.84 9.72 -24.08
CA GLY A 355 30.38 8.42 -24.56
C GLY A 355 28.86 8.21 -24.49
N TYR A 356 28.09 9.19 -24.01
CA TYR A 356 26.61 9.09 -23.93
C TYR A 356 25.96 10.31 -24.63
N ASP A 357 24.93 10.03 -25.43
CA ASP A 357 24.02 11.06 -25.95
C ASP A 357 22.91 11.30 -24.95
N LEU A 358 23.07 12.33 -24.13
CA LEU A 358 22.13 12.66 -23.07
C LEU A 358 20.76 13.13 -23.57
N SER A 359 20.69 13.58 -24.83
CA SER A 359 19.43 14.05 -25.43
C SER A 359 18.39 12.95 -25.65
N GLN A 360 18.81 11.68 -25.60
CA GLN A 360 17.97 10.50 -25.76
C GLN A 360 17.66 9.79 -24.43
N ILE A 361 18.11 10.35 -23.30
CA ILE A 361 17.99 9.73 -22.00
C ILE A 361 16.97 10.51 -21.15
N ASN A 362 16.00 9.80 -20.59
CA ASN A 362 14.98 10.41 -19.76
C ASN A 362 15.59 11.01 -18.48
N THR A 363 15.03 12.13 -18.05
CA THR A 363 15.34 12.70 -16.73
C THR A 363 14.30 12.20 -15.72
N TYR A 364 14.76 11.75 -14.54
CA TYR A 364 13.90 11.39 -13.43
C TYR A 364 12.97 12.57 -13.06
N PRO A 365 11.66 12.36 -12.83
CA PRO A 365 10.96 11.08 -12.65
C PRO A 365 10.35 10.44 -13.90
N ASN A 366 10.77 10.83 -15.11
CA ASN A 366 10.25 10.22 -16.34
C ASN A 366 10.93 8.86 -16.58
N TRP A 367 10.35 7.82 -15.98
CA TRP A 367 10.87 6.46 -16.04
C TRP A 367 10.96 5.94 -17.49
N PRO A 368 12.01 5.17 -17.84
CA PRO A 368 12.17 4.62 -19.19
C PRO A 368 11.20 3.47 -19.48
N GLN A 369 10.70 2.79 -18.45
CA GLN A 369 9.73 1.71 -18.60
C GLN A 369 8.35 2.15 -18.14
N LEU A 370 7.33 1.64 -18.82
CA LEU A 370 5.93 1.93 -18.52
C LEU A 370 5.32 0.81 -17.65
N ASP A 371 4.34 1.16 -16.85
CA ASP A 371 3.46 0.19 -16.23
C ASP A 371 2.42 -0.33 -17.23
N TRP A 372 1.55 -1.22 -16.78
CA TRP A 372 0.49 -1.80 -17.59
C TRP A 372 -0.60 -0.79 -18.01
N GLN A 373 -0.64 0.40 -17.41
CA GLN A 373 -1.51 1.54 -17.79
C GLN A 373 -0.83 2.45 -18.81
N GLY A 374 0.41 2.15 -19.19
CA GLY A 374 1.20 2.99 -20.10
C GLY A 374 1.80 4.22 -19.42
N GLN A 375 1.88 4.24 -18.07
CA GLN A 375 2.51 5.35 -17.35
C GLN A 375 3.97 5.03 -17.01
N PRO A 376 4.89 6.02 -17.09
CA PRO A 376 6.26 5.86 -16.64
C PRO A 376 6.34 5.40 -15.19
N SER A 377 7.02 4.28 -14.89
CA SER A 377 6.90 3.64 -13.59
C SER A 377 8.19 3.06 -12.99
N HIS A 378 9.16 2.67 -13.81
CA HIS A 378 10.36 1.98 -13.32
C HIS A 378 11.51 2.00 -14.34
N ALA A 379 12.68 1.56 -13.91
CA ALA A 379 13.80 1.22 -14.79
C ALA A 379 14.07 -0.29 -14.72
N ALA A 380 14.40 -0.88 -15.88
CA ALA A 380 14.92 -2.24 -16.00
C ALA A 380 16.45 -2.24 -16.00
N ALA A 381 17.07 -3.41 -15.87
CA ALA A 381 18.53 -3.54 -15.95
C ALA A 381 19.08 -2.90 -17.22
N SER A 382 20.11 -2.08 -17.10
CA SER A 382 20.77 -1.29 -18.15
C SER A 382 20.03 -0.05 -18.63
N ASP A 383 18.80 0.23 -18.17
CA ASP A 383 18.15 1.51 -18.42
C ASP A 383 18.94 2.65 -17.77
N LYS A 384 18.85 3.82 -18.40
CA LYS A 384 19.55 5.00 -17.92
C LYS A 384 18.58 6.11 -17.60
N LEU A 385 18.89 6.87 -16.53
CA LEU A 385 18.17 8.05 -16.12
C LEU A 385 19.15 9.15 -15.71
N ILE A 386 18.79 10.38 -16.05
CA ILE A 386 19.48 11.58 -15.57
C ILE A 386 18.80 12.01 -14.27
N TYR A 387 19.61 12.30 -13.26
CA TYR A 387 19.14 12.84 -11.98
C TYR A 387 20.25 13.67 -11.33
N GLN A 388 19.95 14.88 -10.84
CA GLN A 388 20.87 15.79 -10.14
C GLN A 388 22.23 15.97 -10.83
N ASN A 389 22.19 16.31 -12.14
CA ASN A 389 23.38 16.49 -12.96
C ASN A 389 24.32 15.28 -13.03
N ALA A 390 23.77 14.08 -12.91
CA ALA A 390 24.47 12.82 -13.09
C ALA A 390 23.67 11.84 -13.93
N LEU A 391 24.37 10.99 -14.66
CA LEU A 391 23.81 9.88 -15.42
C LEU A 391 23.94 8.59 -14.61
N TYR A 392 22.83 7.93 -14.37
CA TYR A 392 22.76 6.65 -13.68
C TYR A 392 22.31 5.53 -14.59
N GLN A 393 22.83 4.33 -14.37
CA GLN A 393 22.36 3.10 -15.00
C GLN A 393 21.77 2.17 -13.95
N ALA A 394 20.58 1.64 -14.22
CA ALA A 394 19.96 0.64 -13.37
C ALA A 394 20.70 -0.71 -13.49
N ASN A 395 21.08 -1.29 -12.34
CA ASN A 395 21.74 -2.59 -12.25
C ASN A 395 20.76 -3.75 -12.43
N TRP A 396 19.50 -3.54 -12.01
CA TRP A 396 18.36 -4.45 -12.13
C TRP A 396 17.06 -3.63 -12.14
N TRP A 397 15.92 -4.32 -12.16
CA TRP A 397 14.62 -3.65 -12.04
C TRP A 397 14.54 -2.81 -10.76
N THR A 398 14.17 -1.54 -10.87
CA THR A 398 14.10 -0.62 -9.73
C THR A 398 13.08 0.49 -9.93
N GLN A 399 12.51 0.96 -8.81
CA GLN A 399 11.71 2.18 -8.68
C GLN A 399 12.34 3.16 -7.67
N SER A 400 13.55 2.90 -7.21
CA SER A 400 14.26 3.80 -6.32
C SER A 400 14.78 5.02 -7.06
N ILE A 401 14.96 6.14 -6.35
CA ILE A 401 15.55 7.36 -6.91
C ILE A 401 16.95 7.04 -7.43
N PRO A 402 17.33 7.48 -8.64
CA PRO A 402 18.68 7.25 -9.16
C PRO A 402 19.76 7.69 -8.18
N GLY A 403 20.71 6.77 -7.90
CA GLY A 403 21.81 7.01 -6.95
C GLY A 403 21.47 6.85 -5.47
N SER A 404 20.23 6.57 -5.08
CA SER A 404 19.84 6.43 -3.68
C SER A 404 20.24 5.09 -3.04
N ASP A 405 20.48 4.05 -3.85
CA ASP A 405 20.84 2.71 -3.39
C ASP A 405 21.67 1.94 -4.43
N SER A 406 22.00 0.69 -4.11
CA SER A 406 22.81 -0.20 -4.96
C SER A 406 22.13 -0.66 -6.25
N SER A 407 20.87 -0.32 -6.49
CA SER A 407 20.19 -0.58 -7.76
C SER A 407 20.65 0.33 -8.89
N TRP A 408 21.46 1.35 -8.57
CA TRP A 408 22.02 2.30 -9.52
C TRP A 408 23.54 2.33 -9.52
N THR A 409 24.09 2.51 -10.69
CA THR A 409 25.52 2.84 -10.90
C THR A 409 25.58 4.21 -11.56
N GLU A 410 26.29 5.16 -10.91
CA GLU A 410 26.60 6.44 -11.52
C GLU A 410 27.61 6.23 -12.67
N LEU A 411 27.30 6.71 -13.85
CA LEU A 411 28.15 6.62 -15.03
C LEU A 411 29.03 7.86 -15.23
N CYS A 412 28.46 9.02 -14.93
CA CYS A 412 29.16 10.31 -14.96
C CYS A 412 28.31 11.38 -14.27
N SER A 413 28.93 12.48 -13.86
CA SER A 413 28.30 13.69 -13.32
C SER A 413 28.92 14.96 -13.92
N TRP A 414 28.15 16.08 -13.95
CA TRP A 414 28.57 17.37 -14.54
C TRP A 414 28.06 18.59 -13.75
#